data_c6ddc78d0d71ada700b1f6cbf5711643
#
_entry.id   c6ddc78d0d71ada700b1f6cbf5711643
#
_cell.length_a   1.000
_cell.length_b   1.000
_cell.length_c   1.000
_cell.angle_alpha   90.00
_cell.angle_beta   90.00
_cell.angle_gamma   90.00
#
_symmetry.space_group_name_H-M   'P 1'
#
loop_
_entity.id
_entity.type
_entity.pdbx_description
1 polymer ?
#
loop_
_entity_poly.entity_id
_entity_poly.type
_entity_poly.pdbx_seq_one_letter_code
_entity_poly.pdbx_strand_id
1 'polypeptide(L)'
;MKLTKCKLGELITQRREKNDGSDLPICGVSKDGLIPPKQKDADTSIYNVFYRNDFIFNPARMELNSIAINDMYDRAICSSLYEVFYVHRTDLLLPHYLKLIIRQKWFTCYCEFLGQGSARDYCRFSNISEIEIEFPPVEEQQKIVDYNTVIENRIALKQKINDNLAA
;
A
#
# COMPACT_ATOMS: atom_id res chain seq x y z
N MET A 1 -25.71 10.94 -1.38
CA MET A 1 -24.30 11.33 -1.53
C MET A 1 -23.87 10.99 -2.96
N LYS A 2 -23.25 11.92 -3.69
CA LYS A 2 -22.80 11.64 -5.07
C LYS A 2 -21.43 10.97 -5.00
N LEU A 3 -21.33 9.75 -5.53
CA LEU A 3 -20.06 9.04 -5.66
C LEU A 3 -19.40 9.37 -7.00
N THR A 4 -18.09 9.43 -7.00
CA THR A 4 -17.26 9.49 -8.21
C THR A 4 -16.81 8.07 -8.54
N LYS A 5 -16.90 7.69 -9.82
CA LYS A 5 -16.45 6.40 -10.33
C LYS A 5 -15.42 6.63 -11.42
N CYS A 6 -14.23 6.01 -11.29
CA CYS A 6 -13.18 6.03 -12.32
C CYS A 6 -12.20 4.87 -12.11
N LYS A 7 -11.29 4.68 -13.08
CA LYS A 7 -10.19 3.73 -12.94
C LYS A 7 -9.13 4.30 -12.00
N LEU A 8 -8.51 3.43 -11.21
CA LEU A 8 -7.39 3.81 -10.34
C LEU A 8 -6.25 4.48 -11.11
N GLY A 9 -5.96 4.04 -12.33
CA GLY A 9 -4.90 4.61 -13.17
C GLY A 9 -5.08 6.11 -13.49
N GLU A 10 -6.30 6.65 -13.35
CA GLU A 10 -6.57 8.09 -13.47
C GLU A 10 -6.14 8.89 -12.24
N LEU A 11 -5.87 8.21 -11.11
CA LEU A 11 -5.63 8.81 -9.80
C LEU A 11 -4.24 8.50 -9.25
N ILE A 12 -3.60 7.43 -9.72
CA ILE A 12 -2.32 6.92 -9.20
C ILE A 12 -1.23 6.92 -10.28
N THR A 13 0.02 7.04 -9.85
CA THR A 13 1.20 6.99 -10.75
C THR A 13 2.24 6.03 -10.19
N GLN A 14 2.82 5.20 -11.06
CA GLN A 14 3.92 4.31 -10.69
C GLN A 14 5.19 5.12 -10.42
N ARG A 15 5.88 4.81 -9.31
CA ARG A 15 7.21 5.32 -9.04
C ARG A 15 8.26 4.31 -9.49
N ARG A 16 9.23 4.75 -10.29
CA ARG A 16 10.30 3.90 -10.85
C ARG A 16 11.70 4.38 -10.46
N GLU A 17 11.78 5.18 -9.42
CA GLU A 17 13.04 5.70 -8.92
C GLU A 17 13.87 4.59 -8.29
N LYS A 18 15.16 4.53 -8.63
CA LYS A 18 16.12 3.59 -8.06
C LYS A 18 16.97 4.27 -7.00
N ASN A 19 17.48 3.46 -6.06
CA ASN A 19 18.41 3.96 -5.06
C ASN A 19 19.70 4.49 -5.74
N ASP A 20 20.10 5.66 -5.33
CA ASP A 20 21.30 6.36 -5.79
C ASP A 20 22.57 5.96 -5.02
N GLY A 21 22.50 4.91 -4.22
CA GLY A 21 23.57 4.47 -3.31
C GLY A 21 23.46 5.05 -1.91
N SER A 22 22.40 5.82 -1.63
CA SER A 22 22.13 6.33 -0.28
C SER A 22 21.86 5.17 0.69
N ASP A 23 22.36 5.30 1.92
CA ASP A 23 22.07 4.40 3.03
C ASP A 23 20.68 4.72 3.60
N LEU A 24 19.67 4.05 3.06
CA LEU A 24 18.26 4.25 3.39
C LEU A 24 17.69 3.03 4.12
N PRO A 25 16.66 3.21 4.97
CA PRO A 25 15.95 2.09 5.58
C PRO A 25 15.41 1.14 4.52
N ILE A 26 15.68 -0.16 4.69
CA ILE A 26 15.20 -1.21 3.79
C ILE A 26 13.92 -1.79 4.38
N CYS A 27 12.85 -1.87 3.58
CA CYS A 27 11.57 -2.43 4.00
C CYS A 27 11.12 -3.55 3.06
N GLY A 28 10.51 -4.56 3.66
CA GLY A 28 9.63 -5.51 3.00
C GLY A 28 8.17 -5.08 3.14
N VAL A 29 7.27 -5.85 2.54
CA VAL A 29 5.83 -5.63 2.65
C VAL A 29 5.09 -6.93 2.97
N SER A 30 4.08 -6.82 3.84
CA SER A 30 3.16 -7.91 4.19
C SER A 30 1.73 -7.36 4.25
N LYS A 31 0.77 -8.23 4.52
CA LYS A 31 -0.63 -7.84 4.79
C LYS A 31 -0.78 -6.90 6.00
N ASP A 32 0.16 -6.94 6.94
CA ASP A 32 0.09 -6.17 8.18
C ASP A 32 0.84 -4.83 8.08
N GLY A 33 1.43 -4.52 6.91
CA GLY A 33 2.15 -3.28 6.64
C GLY A 33 3.60 -3.49 6.23
N LEU A 34 4.42 -2.47 6.46
CA LEU A 34 5.86 -2.54 6.23
C LEU A 34 6.52 -3.45 7.28
N ILE A 35 7.44 -4.26 6.83
CA ILE A 35 8.19 -5.21 7.66
C ILE A 35 9.69 -5.03 7.46
N PRO A 36 10.54 -5.44 8.43
CA PRO A 36 11.98 -5.48 8.25
C PRO A 36 12.39 -6.34 7.05
N PRO A 37 13.53 -6.06 6.41
CA PRO A 37 14.04 -6.83 5.28
C PRO A 37 14.39 -8.26 5.72
N LYS A 38 14.11 -9.24 4.84
CA LYS A 38 14.49 -10.65 5.10
C LYS A 38 15.97 -10.92 4.80
N GLN A 39 16.58 -10.16 3.89
CA GLN A 39 17.99 -10.26 3.51
C GLN A 39 18.73 -8.99 3.93
N LYS A 40 19.88 -9.14 4.59
CA LYS A 40 20.67 -8.02 5.09
C LYS A 40 21.82 -7.63 4.15
N ASP A 41 22.29 -8.53 3.29
CA ASP A 41 23.50 -8.36 2.48
C ASP A 41 23.17 -8.27 0.97
N ALA A 42 22.05 -7.63 0.61
CA ALA A 42 21.66 -7.47 -0.78
C ALA A 42 22.26 -6.18 -1.39
N ASP A 43 22.59 -6.23 -2.69
CA ASP A 43 22.92 -5.01 -3.45
C ASP A 43 21.67 -4.12 -3.51
N THR A 44 21.75 -2.99 -2.81
CA THR A 44 20.66 -2.02 -2.70
C THR A 44 20.61 -1.01 -3.83
N SER A 45 21.62 -0.98 -4.71
CA SER A 45 21.69 -0.05 -5.85
C SER A 45 20.52 -0.23 -6.85
N ILE A 46 19.99 -1.46 -6.93
CA ILE A 46 18.85 -1.81 -7.82
C ILE A 46 17.49 -1.65 -7.14
N TYR A 47 17.46 -1.31 -5.83
CA TYR A 47 16.23 -1.22 -5.05
C TYR A 47 15.38 -0.02 -5.48
N ASN A 48 14.07 -0.16 -5.31
CA ASN A 48 13.12 0.92 -5.59
C ASN A 48 13.02 1.86 -4.39
N VAL A 49 13.09 3.16 -4.66
CA VAL A 49 12.86 4.20 -3.66
C VAL A 49 11.36 4.43 -3.50
N PHE A 50 10.92 4.71 -2.28
CA PHE A 50 9.58 5.15 -1.96
C PHE A 50 9.59 6.23 -0.87
N TYR A 51 8.54 7.03 -0.86
CA TYR A 51 8.37 8.17 0.02
C TYR A 51 7.15 8.05 0.91
N ARG A 52 6.96 8.99 1.83
CA ARG A 52 5.76 9.05 2.66
C ARG A 52 4.50 9.08 1.80
N ASN A 53 3.49 8.32 2.20
CA ASN A 53 2.23 8.09 1.49
C ASN A 53 2.34 7.30 0.17
N ASP A 54 3.51 6.81 -0.23
CA ASP A 54 3.62 5.86 -1.31
C ASP A 54 3.10 4.47 -0.88
N PHE A 55 2.58 3.74 -1.85
CA PHE A 55 2.18 2.34 -1.70
C PHE A 55 3.26 1.43 -2.27
N ILE A 56 3.60 0.40 -1.51
CA ILE A 56 4.57 -0.62 -1.89
C ILE A 56 3.84 -1.95 -1.93
N PHE A 57 4.02 -2.73 -2.98
CA PHE A 57 3.39 -4.05 -3.06
C PHE A 57 4.29 -5.08 -3.74
N ASN A 58 4.04 -6.34 -3.39
CA ASN A 58 4.67 -7.49 -4.03
C ASN A 58 3.74 -8.06 -5.11
N PRO A 59 4.02 -7.87 -6.41
CA PRO A 59 3.15 -8.34 -7.48
C PRO A 59 2.87 -9.84 -7.46
N ALA A 60 3.82 -10.64 -6.93
CA ALA A 60 3.72 -12.10 -6.84
C ALA A 60 2.97 -12.59 -5.60
N ARG A 61 2.46 -11.68 -4.74
CA ARG A 61 1.80 -12.04 -3.48
C ARG A 61 0.58 -11.16 -3.19
N MET A 62 -0.08 -10.69 -4.22
CA MET A 62 -1.27 -9.83 -4.06
C MET A 62 -2.47 -10.63 -3.53
N GLU A 63 -2.51 -11.94 -3.77
CA GLU A 63 -3.49 -12.86 -3.16
C GLU A 63 -3.43 -12.89 -1.63
N LEU A 64 -2.24 -12.58 -1.06
CA LEU A 64 -2.01 -12.46 0.38
C LEU A 64 -2.18 -11.01 0.88
N ASN A 65 -2.71 -10.11 0.06
CA ASN A 65 -2.80 -8.67 0.33
C ASN A 65 -1.43 -8.05 0.72
N SER A 66 -0.35 -8.45 0.03
CA SER A 66 1.01 -7.98 0.27
C SER A 66 1.22 -6.59 -0.33
N ILE A 67 0.48 -5.62 0.20
CA ILE A 67 0.51 -4.20 -0.17
C ILE A 67 0.38 -3.33 1.06
N ALA A 68 1.16 -2.26 1.15
CA ALA A 68 1.14 -1.33 2.28
C ALA A 68 1.38 0.11 1.84
N ILE A 69 0.81 1.06 2.57
CA ILE A 69 1.19 2.48 2.50
C ILE A 69 2.38 2.74 3.44
N ASN A 70 3.27 3.60 3.02
CA ASN A 70 4.35 4.09 3.88
C ASN A 70 3.89 5.30 4.70
N ASP A 71 3.61 5.08 5.97
CA ASP A 71 3.30 6.11 6.97
C ASP A 71 4.44 6.31 8.00
N MET A 72 5.58 5.60 7.82
CA MET A 72 6.69 5.55 8.78
C MET A 72 7.90 6.39 8.37
N TYR A 73 8.31 6.33 7.11
CA TYR A 73 9.56 6.90 6.63
C TYR A 73 9.31 8.05 5.65
N ASP A 74 10.13 9.09 5.71
CA ASP A 74 10.10 10.15 4.70
C ASP A 74 10.63 9.64 3.36
N ARG A 75 11.74 8.85 3.40
CA ARG A 75 12.33 8.16 2.26
C ARG A 75 12.88 6.81 2.71
N ALA A 76 12.63 5.75 1.95
CA ALA A 76 13.14 4.40 2.21
C ALA A 76 13.22 3.61 0.91
N ILE A 77 13.73 2.37 0.97
CA ILE A 77 13.90 1.50 -0.19
C ILE A 77 13.28 0.11 0.02
N CYS A 78 12.86 -0.49 -1.07
CA CYS A 78 12.36 -1.86 -1.09
C CYS A 78 12.98 -2.65 -2.25
N SER A 79 12.86 -3.98 -2.19
CA SER A 79 13.36 -4.87 -3.24
C SER A 79 12.94 -4.42 -4.64
N SER A 80 13.83 -4.61 -5.61
CA SER A 80 13.55 -4.37 -7.05
C SER A 80 12.39 -5.23 -7.61
N LEU A 81 12.00 -6.29 -6.90
CA LEU A 81 10.85 -7.14 -7.23
C LEU A 81 9.51 -6.53 -6.83
N TYR A 82 9.51 -5.53 -5.97
CA TYR A 82 8.31 -4.82 -5.55
C TYR A 82 8.01 -3.67 -6.50
N GLU A 83 6.76 -3.31 -6.57
CA GLU A 83 6.34 -2.13 -7.31
C GLU A 83 5.86 -1.06 -6.33
N VAL A 84 6.07 0.21 -6.72
CA VAL A 84 5.74 1.38 -5.92
C VAL A 84 4.84 2.30 -6.72
N PHE A 85 3.81 2.85 -6.08
CA PHE A 85 2.97 3.90 -6.67
C PHE A 85 2.51 4.90 -5.62
N TYR A 86 2.05 6.04 -6.08
CA TYR A 86 1.47 7.08 -5.23
C TYR A 86 0.19 7.66 -5.85
N VAL A 87 -0.64 8.23 -5.01
CA VAL A 87 -1.82 8.98 -5.45
C VAL A 87 -1.37 10.37 -5.87
N HIS A 88 -1.49 10.68 -7.15
CA HIS A 88 -1.16 12.02 -7.68
C HIS A 88 -2.37 12.97 -7.67
N ARG A 89 -3.60 12.44 -7.64
CA ARG A 89 -4.84 13.23 -7.54
C ARG A 89 -5.38 13.23 -6.12
N THR A 90 -4.59 13.80 -5.19
CA THR A 90 -4.99 13.93 -3.77
C THR A 90 -6.17 14.88 -3.56
N ASP A 91 -6.49 15.68 -4.58
CA ASP A 91 -7.70 16.50 -4.66
C ASP A 91 -8.99 15.67 -4.84
N LEU A 92 -8.87 14.43 -5.28
CA LEU A 92 -9.99 13.50 -5.50
C LEU A 92 -9.95 12.27 -4.59
N LEU A 93 -8.76 11.73 -4.34
CA LEU A 93 -8.58 10.49 -3.58
C LEU A 93 -7.48 10.66 -2.53
N LEU A 94 -7.82 10.49 -1.25
CA LEU A 94 -6.83 10.52 -0.17
C LEU A 94 -6.07 9.18 -0.12
N PRO A 95 -4.72 9.19 0.05
CA PRO A 95 -3.92 7.96 0.18
C PRO A 95 -4.43 7.04 1.30
N HIS A 96 -4.75 7.60 2.47
CA HIS A 96 -5.26 6.80 3.59
C HIS A 96 -6.68 6.26 3.35
N TYR A 97 -7.49 6.91 2.52
CA TYR A 97 -8.77 6.35 2.10
C TYR A 97 -8.56 5.19 1.12
N LEU A 98 -7.63 5.33 0.17
CA LEU A 98 -7.23 4.22 -0.72
C LEU A 98 -6.70 3.01 0.07
N LYS A 99 -5.94 3.23 1.16
CA LYS A 99 -5.52 2.16 2.10
C LYS A 99 -6.73 1.34 2.58
N LEU A 100 -7.85 1.99 2.90
CA LEU A 100 -9.06 1.30 3.35
C LEU A 100 -9.73 0.48 2.24
N ILE A 101 -9.73 0.99 1.00
CA ILE A 101 -10.23 0.27 -0.17
C ILE A 101 -9.39 -0.99 -0.43
N ILE A 102 -8.07 -0.85 -0.45
CA ILE A 102 -7.11 -1.93 -0.72
C ILE A 102 -7.23 -3.07 0.31
N ARG A 103 -7.59 -2.76 1.55
CA ARG A 103 -7.77 -3.76 2.62
C ARG A 103 -9.07 -4.56 2.49
N GLN A 104 -9.98 -4.18 1.61
CA GLN A 104 -11.21 -4.91 1.41
C GLN A 104 -10.97 -6.22 0.64
N LYS A 105 -11.66 -7.28 1.03
CA LYS A 105 -11.47 -8.60 0.44
C LYS A 105 -11.70 -8.62 -1.08
N TRP A 106 -12.68 -7.86 -1.58
CA TRP A 106 -12.95 -7.79 -3.01
C TRP A 106 -11.74 -7.30 -3.82
N PHE A 107 -10.98 -6.33 -3.28
CA PHE A 107 -9.79 -5.78 -3.95
C PHE A 107 -8.73 -6.87 -4.15
N THR A 108 -8.45 -7.64 -3.08
CA THR A 108 -7.49 -8.75 -3.13
C THR A 108 -7.93 -9.83 -4.12
N CYS A 109 -9.20 -10.25 -4.07
CA CYS A 109 -9.75 -11.23 -5.01
C CYS A 109 -9.70 -10.74 -6.46
N TYR A 110 -9.91 -9.45 -6.69
CA TYR A 110 -9.84 -8.87 -8.04
C TYR A 110 -8.40 -8.79 -8.54
N CYS A 111 -7.44 -8.45 -7.69
CA CYS A 111 -6.02 -8.50 -8.03
C CYS A 111 -5.56 -9.93 -8.37
N GLU A 112 -6.04 -10.93 -7.63
CA GLU A 112 -5.81 -12.34 -7.92
C GLU A 112 -6.35 -12.72 -9.29
N PHE A 113 -7.61 -12.38 -9.58
CA PHE A 113 -8.25 -12.62 -10.88
C PHE A 113 -7.48 -11.96 -12.03
N LEU A 114 -7.08 -10.70 -11.89
CA LEU A 114 -6.32 -9.97 -12.90
C LEU A 114 -4.90 -10.50 -13.10
N GLY A 115 -4.32 -11.13 -12.08
CA GLY A 115 -3.00 -11.77 -12.15
C GLY A 115 -3.00 -13.11 -12.89
N GLN A 116 -4.17 -13.75 -13.04
CA GLN A 116 -4.29 -15.04 -13.71
C GLN A 116 -4.01 -14.92 -15.22
N GLY A 117 -3.27 -15.89 -15.75
CA GLY A 117 -3.00 -15.97 -17.20
C GLY A 117 -1.56 -15.69 -17.62
N SER A 118 -0.66 -15.33 -16.71
CA SER A 118 0.78 -15.39 -16.91
C SER A 118 1.35 -16.70 -16.32
N ALA A 119 2.56 -17.11 -16.76
CA ALA A 119 3.25 -18.29 -16.23
C ALA A 119 3.52 -18.23 -14.71
N ARG A 120 3.31 -17.07 -14.11
CA ARG A 120 3.25 -16.81 -12.66
C ARG A 120 2.20 -15.72 -12.45
N ASP A 121 1.31 -15.92 -11.50
CA ASP A 121 0.23 -14.99 -11.16
C ASP A 121 0.80 -13.68 -10.57
N TYR A 122 1.09 -12.72 -11.44
CA TYR A 122 1.59 -11.39 -11.06
C TYR A 122 0.50 -10.34 -11.28
N CYS A 123 0.01 -9.74 -10.20
CA CYS A 123 -0.80 -8.54 -10.29
C CYS A 123 0.14 -7.31 -10.29
N ARG A 124 0.43 -6.78 -11.47
CA ARG A 124 1.33 -5.63 -11.66
C ARG A 124 0.58 -4.29 -11.49
N PHE A 125 1.33 -3.19 -11.46
CA PHE A 125 0.75 -1.85 -11.43
C PHE A 125 -0.24 -1.61 -12.59
N SER A 126 0.04 -2.12 -13.79
CA SER A 126 -0.88 -2.03 -14.93
C SER A 126 -2.24 -2.70 -14.66
N ASN A 127 -2.25 -3.82 -13.92
CA ASN A 127 -3.50 -4.47 -13.53
C ASN A 127 -4.26 -3.65 -12.49
N ILE A 128 -3.55 -3.12 -11.47
CA ILE A 128 -4.15 -2.25 -10.44
C ILE A 128 -4.73 -0.98 -11.08
N SER A 129 -4.08 -0.43 -12.09
CA SER A 129 -4.53 0.77 -12.79
C SER A 129 -5.89 0.60 -13.51
N GLU A 130 -6.23 -0.62 -13.92
CA GLU A 130 -7.51 -0.93 -14.58
C GLU A 130 -8.69 -1.13 -13.60
N ILE A 131 -8.42 -1.22 -12.29
CA ILE A 131 -9.46 -1.42 -11.29
C ILE A 131 -10.36 -0.18 -11.20
N GLU A 132 -11.65 -0.36 -11.41
CA GLU A 132 -12.64 0.69 -11.17
C GLU A 132 -12.98 0.77 -9.69
N ILE A 133 -12.97 1.99 -9.14
CA ILE A 133 -13.38 2.27 -7.78
C ILE A 133 -14.47 3.33 -7.75
N GLU A 134 -15.29 3.28 -6.70
CA GLU A 134 -16.24 4.32 -6.36
C GLU A 134 -15.89 4.93 -5.01
N PHE A 135 -15.90 6.26 -4.93
CA PHE A 135 -15.52 6.97 -3.71
C PHE A 135 -16.29 8.27 -3.55
N PRO A 136 -16.52 8.71 -2.29
CA PRO A 136 -17.17 9.97 -1.98
C PRO A 136 -16.22 11.16 -2.15
N PRO A 137 -16.73 12.41 -2.04
CA PRO A 137 -15.90 13.61 -1.96
C PRO A 137 -14.86 13.54 -0.84
N VAL A 138 -13.75 14.27 -0.99
CA VAL A 138 -12.58 14.23 -0.09
C VAL A 138 -12.94 14.51 1.37
N GLU A 139 -13.90 15.41 1.63
CA GLU A 139 -14.36 15.72 2.98
C GLU A 139 -15.00 14.50 3.68
N GLU A 140 -15.72 13.68 2.93
CA GLU A 140 -16.30 12.45 3.47
C GLU A 140 -15.24 11.34 3.60
N GLN A 141 -14.29 11.26 2.67
CA GLN A 141 -13.14 10.35 2.78
C GLN A 141 -12.37 10.65 4.07
N GLN A 142 -12.10 11.92 4.37
CA GLN A 142 -11.37 12.32 5.57
C GLN A 142 -12.10 11.88 6.84
N LYS A 143 -13.42 12.08 6.92
CA LYS A 143 -14.21 11.60 8.06
C LYS A 143 -14.08 10.08 8.25
N ILE A 144 -14.16 9.32 7.15
CA ILE A 144 -14.02 7.86 7.19
C ILE A 144 -12.64 7.46 7.69
N VAL A 145 -11.58 8.11 7.20
CA VAL A 145 -10.19 7.88 7.65
C VAL A 145 -10.04 8.20 9.13
N ASP A 146 -10.57 9.33 9.59
CA ASP A 146 -10.49 9.75 11.00
C ASP A 146 -11.20 8.74 11.91
N TYR A 147 -12.40 8.28 11.57
CA TYR A 147 -13.10 7.26 12.34
C TYR A 147 -12.31 5.94 12.40
N ASN A 148 -11.75 5.50 11.26
CA ASN A 148 -10.94 4.30 11.20
C ASN A 148 -9.69 4.44 12.09
N THR A 149 -9.02 5.57 12.03
CA THR A 149 -7.83 5.86 12.84
C THR A 149 -8.14 5.79 14.34
N VAL A 150 -9.27 6.34 14.79
CA VAL A 150 -9.71 6.25 16.20
C VAL A 150 -9.92 4.78 16.60
N ILE A 151 -10.51 3.97 15.73
CA ILE A 151 -10.74 2.55 16.01
C ILE A 151 -9.42 1.78 16.07
N GLU A 152 -8.51 1.97 15.10
CA GLU A 152 -7.19 1.34 15.08
C GLU A 152 -6.38 1.69 16.33
N ASN A 153 -6.37 2.96 16.75
CA ASN A 153 -5.70 3.42 17.95
C ASN A 153 -6.27 2.77 19.22
N ARG A 154 -7.59 2.61 19.31
CA ARG A 154 -8.22 1.92 20.45
C ARG A 154 -7.88 0.44 20.49
N ILE A 155 -7.82 -0.23 19.35
CA ILE A 155 -7.41 -1.64 19.26
C ILE A 155 -5.96 -1.77 19.73
N ALA A 156 -5.05 -0.94 19.20
CA ALA A 156 -3.64 -0.96 19.59
C ALA A 156 -3.42 -0.70 21.08
N LEU A 157 -4.18 0.25 21.66
CA LEU A 157 -4.12 0.53 23.10
C LEU A 157 -4.59 -0.66 23.92
N LYS A 158 -5.70 -1.29 23.55
CA LYS A 158 -6.21 -2.49 24.25
C LYS A 158 -5.24 -3.66 24.17
N GLN A 159 -4.60 -3.88 23.03
CA GLN A 159 -3.56 -4.91 22.89
C GLN A 159 -2.40 -4.66 23.85
N LYS A 160 -1.86 -3.43 23.88
CA LYS A 160 -0.80 -3.05 24.84
C LYS A 160 -1.20 -3.28 26.30
N ILE A 161 -2.44 -2.97 26.66
CA ILE A 161 -2.95 -3.20 28.02
C ILE A 161 -2.98 -4.70 28.31
N ASN A 162 -3.50 -5.51 27.38
CA ASN A 162 -3.57 -6.96 27.57
C ASN A 162 -2.17 -7.60 27.68
N ASP A 163 -1.21 -7.17 26.85
CA ASP A 163 0.17 -7.66 26.89
C ASP A 163 0.83 -7.33 28.25
N ASN A 164 0.58 -6.13 28.80
CA ASN A 164 1.08 -5.72 30.11
C ASN A 164 0.42 -6.47 31.28
N LEU A 165 -0.83 -6.94 31.11
CA LEU A 165 -1.52 -7.71 32.14
C LEU A 165 -1.14 -9.19 32.13
N ALA A 166 -0.59 -9.67 31.04
CA ALA A 166 -0.15 -11.06 30.86
C ALA A 166 1.34 -11.29 31.23
N ALA A 167 2.09 -10.20 31.48
CA ALA A 167 3.50 -10.22 31.88
C ALA A 167 3.64 -10.17 33.40
#